data_3b6da674b18b4231156ff1998dbd1e86
#
_entry.id   3b6da674b18b4231156ff1998dbd1e86
#
_cell.length_a   1.000
_cell.length_b   1.000
_cell.length_c   1.000
_cell.angle_alpha   90.00
_cell.angle_beta   90.00
_cell.angle_gamma   90.00
#
_symmetry.space_group_name_H-M   'P 1'
#
loop_
_entity.id
_entity.type
_entity.pdbx_description
1 polymer ?
#
loop_
_entity_poly.entity_id
_entity_poly.type
_entity_poly.pdbx_seq_one_letter_code
_entity_poly.pdbx_strand_id
1 'polypeptide(L)'
;MTSPENPAGGIRPRPVVDRLPRYAAGKPPAVVAGLASYKLSSNENPLPPIPAVLQAIADQTDFNRYPDPLSTKLRAALSDFLQVPAEDIVTGAGSLGALNQLLVTFAGQNDDGKADEVIYAWRSFEAYPICVGLAGAESVRIPLTPDGRHDLDAMAAAVTARTKVILLCTPQQPHRPHP
;
A
#
# COMPACT_ATOMS: atom_id res chain seq x y z
N MET A 1 4.95 2.74 28.10
CA MET A 1 4.65 4.18 28.06
C MET A 1 3.13 4.29 27.92
N THR A 2 2.45 4.62 29.00
CA THR A 2 1.00 4.88 29.01
C THR A 2 0.74 6.16 28.24
N SER A 3 -0.18 6.10 27.28
CA SER A 3 -0.67 7.29 26.56
C SER A 3 -1.24 8.27 27.59
N PRO A 4 -1.00 9.60 27.46
CA PRO A 4 -1.57 10.57 28.37
C PRO A 4 -3.10 10.49 28.32
N GLU A 5 -3.75 10.38 29.46
CA GLU A 5 -5.20 10.50 29.58
C GLU A 5 -5.63 11.88 29.07
N ASN A 6 -6.51 11.89 28.08
CA ASN A 6 -7.12 13.11 27.56
C ASN A 6 -8.31 13.50 28.48
N PRO A 7 -8.22 14.51 29.33
CA PRO A 7 -9.20 14.79 30.37
C PRO A 7 -10.48 15.52 29.94
N ALA A 8 -10.65 15.79 28.66
CA ALA A 8 -11.88 16.41 28.15
C ALA A 8 -12.38 15.58 26.97
N GLY A 9 -13.62 15.12 27.01
CA GLY A 9 -14.31 14.26 26.00
C GLY A 9 -14.01 14.54 24.53
N GLY A 10 -12.73 14.53 24.18
CA GLY A 10 -12.20 14.80 22.87
C GLY A 10 -12.52 13.69 21.88
N ILE A 11 -12.48 14.03 20.59
CA ILE A 11 -12.65 13.11 19.49
C ILE A 11 -11.64 11.96 19.63
N ARG A 12 -12.16 10.73 19.72
CA ARG A 12 -11.32 9.52 19.77
C ARG A 12 -11.24 8.91 18.39
N PRO A 13 -10.07 8.44 17.95
CA PRO A 13 -9.97 7.66 16.72
C PRO A 13 -10.77 6.36 16.84
N ARG A 14 -11.05 5.73 15.71
CA ARG A 14 -11.63 4.38 15.69
C ARG A 14 -10.74 3.41 16.49
N PRO A 15 -11.32 2.47 17.28
CA PRO A 15 -10.52 1.54 18.10
C PRO A 15 -9.51 0.70 17.31
N VAL A 16 -9.72 0.50 16.01
CA VAL A 16 -8.78 -0.19 15.15
C VAL A 16 -7.43 0.54 15.08
N VAL A 17 -7.42 1.86 15.15
CA VAL A 17 -6.18 2.68 15.05
C VAL A 17 -5.18 2.34 16.16
N ASP A 18 -5.66 2.05 17.36
CA ASP A 18 -4.81 1.67 18.51
C ASP A 18 -4.16 0.30 18.33
N ARG A 19 -4.74 -0.55 17.48
CA ARG A 19 -4.25 -1.91 17.18
C ARG A 19 -3.38 -2.00 15.95
N LEU A 20 -3.33 -0.93 15.13
CA LEU A 20 -2.52 -0.93 13.92
C LEU A 20 -1.02 -0.89 14.24
N PRO A 21 -0.18 -1.63 13.49
CA PRO A 21 1.25 -1.49 13.62
C PRO A 21 1.68 -0.08 13.21
N ARG A 22 2.67 0.48 13.91
CA ARG A 22 3.27 1.74 13.48
C ARG A 22 4.11 1.50 12.23
N TYR A 23 3.88 2.31 11.20
CA TYR A 23 4.73 2.28 10.02
C TYR A 23 6.13 2.78 10.37
N ALA A 24 7.14 1.94 10.12
CA ALA A 24 8.54 2.31 10.31
C ALA A 24 9.14 2.74 8.96
N ALA A 25 9.18 4.04 8.72
CA ALA A 25 9.85 4.58 7.54
C ALA A 25 11.36 4.29 7.57
N GLY A 26 11.95 4.07 6.39
CA GLY A 26 13.40 3.97 6.25
C GLY A 26 14.09 5.26 6.70
N LYS A 27 15.13 5.13 7.54
CA LYS A 27 15.91 6.28 8.01
C LYS A 27 16.99 6.64 6.97
N PRO A 28 17.31 7.93 6.79
CA PRO A 28 18.48 8.32 6.02
C PRO A 28 19.75 7.75 6.70
N PRO A 29 20.79 7.39 5.91
CA PRO A 29 22.04 6.94 6.48
C PRO A 29 22.73 8.07 7.27
N ALA A 30 23.55 7.70 8.27
CA ALA A 30 24.40 8.67 8.95
C ALA A 30 25.43 9.24 7.99
N VAL A 31 25.69 10.54 8.09
CA VAL A 31 26.75 11.19 7.31
C VAL A 31 28.08 10.84 7.95
N VAL A 32 28.98 10.22 7.19
CA VAL A 32 30.34 9.90 7.59
C VAL A 32 31.29 10.71 6.71
N ALA A 33 32.17 11.50 7.35
CA ALA A 33 33.12 12.35 6.62
C ALA A 33 33.99 11.51 5.68
N GLY A 34 34.12 11.95 4.42
CA GLY A 34 34.91 11.27 3.40
C GLY A 34 34.26 10.07 2.71
N LEU A 35 33.03 9.70 3.10
CA LEU A 35 32.29 8.63 2.43
C LEU A 35 31.02 9.15 1.75
N ALA A 36 30.71 8.58 0.58
CA ALA A 36 29.41 8.78 -0.05
C ALA A 36 28.32 7.99 0.66
N SER A 37 27.21 8.64 1.00
CA SER A 37 26.08 8.00 1.68
C SER A 37 25.00 7.60 0.68
N TYR A 38 24.56 6.34 0.74
CA TYR A 38 23.48 5.82 -0.10
C TYR A 38 22.34 5.31 0.77
N LYS A 39 21.12 5.81 0.52
CA LYS A 39 19.91 5.33 1.19
C LYS A 39 19.38 4.11 0.43
N LEU A 40 19.50 2.93 1.02
CA LEU A 40 19.06 1.66 0.43
C LEU A 40 17.83 1.07 1.13
N SER A 41 17.14 1.87 1.96
CA SER A 41 16.10 1.38 2.86
C SER A 41 14.65 1.52 2.36
N SER A 42 14.43 2.04 1.14
CA SER A 42 13.08 2.41 0.67
C SER A 42 12.73 1.91 -0.73
N ASN A 43 13.51 1.02 -1.31
CA ASN A 43 13.32 0.51 -2.68
C ASN A 43 13.14 1.64 -3.72
N GLU A 44 13.80 2.77 -3.51
CA GLU A 44 13.74 3.93 -4.41
C GLU A 44 14.54 3.65 -5.68
N ASN A 45 14.04 4.13 -6.83
CA ASN A 45 14.80 4.10 -8.07
C ASN A 45 16.00 5.04 -7.94
N PRO A 46 17.26 4.56 -8.09
CA PRO A 46 18.43 5.41 -7.97
C PRO A 46 18.65 6.32 -9.20
N LEU A 47 17.95 6.08 -10.29
CA LEU A 47 18.07 6.88 -11.51
C LEU A 47 17.23 8.16 -11.40
N PRO A 48 17.74 9.32 -11.87
CA PRO A 48 16.96 10.55 -11.90
C PRO A 48 15.77 10.40 -12.85
N PRO A 49 14.71 11.21 -12.67
CA PRO A 49 13.62 11.28 -13.63
C PRO A 49 14.14 11.65 -15.03
N ILE A 50 13.53 11.08 -16.07
CA ILE A 50 13.90 11.44 -17.45
C ILE A 50 13.54 12.90 -17.73
N PRO A 51 14.35 13.62 -18.55
CA PRO A 51 14.16 15.04 -18.79
C PRO A 51 12.76 15.43 -19.30
N ALA A 52 12.15 14.59 -20.15
CA ALA A 52 10.81 14.83 -20.67
C ALA A 52 9.73 14.84 -19.55
N VAL A 53 9.88 14.05 -18.50
CA VAL A 53 8.98 14.07 -17.35
C VAL A 53 9.13 15.35 -16.55
N LEU A 54 10.37 15.78 -16.31
CA LEU A 54 10.65 17.04 -15.61
C LEU A 54 10.09 18.24 -16.38
N GLN A 55 10.26 18.25 -17.72
CA GLN A 55 9.69 19.30 -18.57
C GLN A 55 8.15 19.29 -18.53
N ALA A 56 7.52 18.14 -18.65
CA ALA A 56 6.07 18.02 -18.59
C ALA A 56 5.49 18.52 -17.24
N ILE A 57 6.22 18.35 -16.14
CA ILE A 57 5.83 18.91 -14.83
C ILE A 57 6.00 20.43 -14.83
N ALA A 58 7.10 20.95 -15.36
CA ALA A 58 7.38 22.39 -15.42
C ALA A 58 6.40 23.15 -16.30
N ASP A 59 5.87 22.51 -17.34
CA ASP A 59 4.90 23.10 -18.27
C ASP A 59 3.49 23.19 -17.68
N GLN A 60 3.24 22.59 -16.51
CA GLN A 60 1.92 22.73 -15.85
C GLN A 60 1.76 24.13 -15.27
N THR A 61 0.67 24.79 -15.65
CA THR A 61 0.36 26.17 -15.20
C THR A 61 -1.02 26.27 -14.54
N ASP A 62 -1.87 25.27 -14.71
CA ASP A 62 -3.28 25.32 -14.31
C ASP A 62 -3.52 24.83 -12.87
N PHE A 63 -2.61 25.14 -11.95
CA PHE A 63 -2.69 24.71 -10.54
C PHE A 63 -3.91 25.27 -9.79
N ASN A 64 -4.56 26.29 -10.33
CA ASN A 64 -5.76 26.90 -9.82
C ASN A 64 -7.05 26.20 -10.31
N ARG A 65 -6.94 25.17 -11.14
CA ARG A 65 -8.08 24.41 -11.67
C ARG A 65 -8.17 23.03 -11.03
N TYR A 66 -9.37 22.51 -10.93
CA TYR A 66 -9.56 21.12 -10.56
C TYR A 66 -9.00 20.20 -11.65
N PRO A 67 -8.27 19.17 -11.27
CA PRO A 67 -7.89 18.13 -12.23
C PRO A 67 -9.12 17.35 -12.70
N ASP A 68 -8.98 16.64 -13.81
CA ASP A 68 -10.00 15.71 -14.28
C ASP A 68 -10.19 14.58 -13.22
N PRO A 69 -11.36 14.49 -12.56
CA PRO A 69 -11.60 13.53 -11.49
C PRO A 69 -11.55 12.07 -11.95
N LEU A 70 -11.75 11.83 -13.25
CA LEU A 70 -11.71 10.50 -13.84
C LEU A 70 -10.33 10.14 -14.40
N SER A 71 -9.35 11.06 -14.34
CA SER A 71 -8.02 10.86 -14.92
C SER A 71 -8.07 10.35 -16.37
N THR A 72 -8.97 10.87 -17.19
CA THR A 72 -9.32 10.33 -18.51
C THR A 72 -8.10 10.20 -19.43
N LYS A 73 -7.26 11.24 -19.48
CA LYS A 73 -6.03 11.23 -20.30
C LYS A 73 -5.04 10.15 -19.85
N LEU A 74 -4.85 10.01 -18.53
CA LEU A 74 -3.94 8.99 -17.98
C LEU A 74 -4.49 7.59 -18.24
N ARG A 75 -5.78 7.37 -18.01
CA ARG A 75 -6.42 6.07 -18.27
C ARG A 75 -6.37 5.69 -19.74
N ALA A 76 -6.58 6.63 -20.66
CA ALA A 76 -6.43 6.38 -22.09
C ALA A 76 -4.99 5.96 -22.46
N ALA A 77 -3.98 6.71 -21.99
CA ALA A 77 -2.58 6.37 -22.23
C ALA A 77 -2.18 5.01 -21.63
N LEU A 78 -2.69 4.69 -20.45
CA LEU A 78 -2.47 3.37 -19.82
C LEU A 78 -3.19 2.25 -20.59
N SER A 79 -4.41 2.50 -21.09
CA SER A 79 -5.16 1.57 -21.92
C SER A 79 -4.38 1.21 -23.19
N ASP A 80 -3.84 2.21 -23.87
CA ASP A 80 -3.01 2.00 -25.06
C ASP A 80 -1.72 1.23 -24.76
N PHE A 81 -1.08 1.54 -23.63
CA PHE A 81 0.17 0.91 -23.22
C PHE A 81 -0.01 -0.53 -22.74
N LEU A 82 -1.05 -0.78 -21.92
CA LEU A 82 -1.30 -2.06 -21.28
C LEU A 82 -2.20 -2.99 -22.13
N GLN A 83 -2.81 -2.47 -23.20
CA GLN A 83 -3.80 -3.17 -24.03
C GLN A 83 -4.99 -3.69 -23.18
N VAL A 84 -5.46 -2.86 -22.24
CA VAL A 84 -6.60 -3.12 -21.36
C VAL A 84 -7.63 -2.00 -21.57
N PRO A 85 -8.95 -2.26 -21.59
CA PRO A 85 -9.97 -1.22 -21.71
C PRO A 85 -9.81 -0.13 -20.65
N ALA A 86 -10.00 1.14 -21.04
CA ALA A 86 -9.84 2.27 -20.10
C ALA A 86 -10.83 2.23 -18.93
N GLU A 87 -12.01 1.63 -19.12
CA GLU A 87 -13.01 1.39 -18.08
C GLU A 87 -12.56 0.40 -17.00
N ASP A 88 -11.62 -0.48 -17.32
CA ASP A 88 -11.05 -1.44 -16.38
C ASP A 88 -9.82 -0.90 -15.64
N ILE A 89 -9.47 0.39 -15.84
CA ILE A 89 -8.31 1.03 -15.22
C ILE A 89 -8.76 1.98 -14.12
N VAL A 90 -8.23 1.77 -12.92
CA VAL A 90 -8.35 2.68 -11.78
C VAL A 90 -7.00 3.31 -11.49
N THR A 91 -6.97 4.62 -11.27
CA THR A 91 -5.76 5.37 -10.92
C THR A 91 -5.84 5.89 -9.48
N GLY A 92 -4.69 6.08 -8.86
CA GLY A 92 -4.61 6.56 -7.48
C GLY A 92 -3.29 7.31 -7.22
N ALA A 93 -3.14 7.84 -6.00
CA ALA A 93 -1.88 8.43 -5.54
C ALA A 93 -0.84 7.31 -5.32
N GLY A 94 -0.23 6.85 -6.41
CA GLY A 94 0.62 5.68 -6.45
C GLY A 94 -0.16 4.37 -6.24
N SER A 95 0.56 3.25 -6.23
CA SER A 95 -0.03 1.92 -5.99
C SER A 95 -0.71 1.79 -4.63
N LEU A 96 -0.23 2.50 -3.61
CA LEU A 96 -0.86 2.52 -2.28
C LEU A 96 -2.24 3.16 -2.32
N GLY A 97 -2.41 4.25 -3.08
CA GLY A 97 -3.72 4.89 -3.28
C GLY A 97 -4.71 3.95 -3.99
N ALA A 98 -4.28 3.29 -5.06
CA ALA A 98 -5.09 2.31 -5.77
C ALA A 98 -5.46 1.10 -4.88
N LEU A 99 -4.49 0.57 -4.10
CA LEU A 99 -4.73 -0.50 -3.14
C LEU A 99 -5.79 -0.13 -2.10
N ASN A 100 -5.71 1.08 -1.54
CA ASN A 100 -6.72 1.54 -0.58
C ASN A 100 -8.11 1.63 -1.20
N GLN A 101 -8.23 2.12 -2.44
CA GLN A 101 -9.52 2.14 -3.15
C GLN A 101 -10.08 0.72 -3.30
N LEU A 102 -9.26 -0.24 -3.73
CA LEU A 102 -9.67 -1.64 -3.86
C LEU A 102 -10.12 -2.22 -2.51
N LEU A 103 -9.33 -2.02 -1.45
CA LEU A 103 -9.65 -2.58 -0.14
C LEU A 103 -10.95 -2.01 0.42
N VAL A 104 -11.17 -0.70 0.38
CA VAL A 104 -12.41 -0.10 0.90
C VAL A 104 -13.64 -0.39 0.03
N THR A 105 -13.43 -0.82 -1.23
CA THR A 105 -14.52 -1.21 -2.13
C THR A 105 -14.95 -2.65 -1.90
N PHE A 106 -13.99 -3.56 -1.70
CA PHE A 106 -14.25 -4.99 -1.71
C PHE A 106 -14.18 -5.67 -0.34
N ALA A 107 -13.61 -5.02 0.68
CA ALA A 107 -13.42 -5.62 1.98
C ALA A 107 -13.74 -4.62 3.10
N GLY A 108 -14.31 -5.11 4.20
CA GLY A 108 -14.70 -4.27 5.33
C GLY A 108 -15.38 -5.04 6.43
N GLN A 109 -16.23 -4.36 7.16
CA GLN A 109 -17.11 -4.95 8.15
C GLN A 109 -18.50 -5.15 7.53
N ASN A 110 -19.02 -6.37 7.60
CA ASN A 110 -20.34 -6.72 7.10
C ASN A 110 -21.46 -6.31 8.06
N ASP A 111 -22.71 -6.36 7.60
CA ASP A 111 -23.91 -6.01 8.39
C ASP A 111 -24.10 -6.93 9.60
N ASP A 112 -23.57 -8.16 9.56
CA ASP A 112 -23.56 -9.11 10.69
C ASP A 112 -22.48 -8.82 11.74
N GLY A 113 -21.72 -7.71 11.56
CA GLY A 113 -20.65 -7.29 12.44
C GLY A 113 -19.33 -8.05 12.28
N LYS A 114 -19.26 -9.02 11.35
CA LYS A 114 -18.03 -9.74 11.04
C LYS A 114 -17.23 -9.00 9.99
N ALA A 115 -15.91 -9.07 10.14
CA ALA A 115 -15.00 -8.50 9.16
C ALA A 115 -14.77 -9.44 7.98
N ASP A 116 -14.69 -8.89 6.77
CA ASP A 116 -14.17 -9.60 5.61
C ASP A 116 -12.69 -9.91 5.79
N GLU A 117 -12.19 -10.92 5.10
CA GLU A 117 -10.81 -11.37 5.17
C GLU A 117 -10.02 -10.95 3.94
N VAL A 118 -8.79 -10.50 4.18
CA VAL A 118 -7.81 -10.21 3.14
C VAL A 118 -6.59 -11.08 3.37
N ILE A 119 -6.30 -11.98 2.43
CA ILE A 119 -5.16 -12.90 2.47
C ILE A 119 -3.95 -12.28 1.80
N TYR A 120 -2.79 -12.36 2.43
CA TYR A 120 -1.52 -11.97 1.84
C TYR A 120 -0.33 -12.68 2.50
N ALA A 121 0.77 -12.78 1.75
CA ALA A 121 1.99 -13.33 2.32
C ALA A 121 2.61 -12.36 3.33
N TRP A 122 3.21 -12.90 4.39
CA TRP A 122 3.85 -12.12 5.43
C TRP A 122 5.23 -12.72 5.80
N ARG A 123 6.29 -11.88 5.69
CA ARG A 123 6.29 -10.45 5.40
C ARG A 123 6.26 -10.16 3.91
N SER A 124 5.61 -9.07 3.57
CA SER A 124 5.56 -8.50 2.27
C SER A 124 5.55 -6.97 2.41
N PHE A 125 4.66 -6.25 1.73
CA PHE A 125 4.57 -4.81 1.86
C PHE A 125 4.05 -4.40 3.25
N GLU A 126 4.86 -3.66 4.00
CA GLU A 126 4.61 -3.32 5.41
C GLU A 126 3.32 -2.52 5.63
N ALA A 127 2.77 -1.87 4.59
CA ALA A 127 1.51 -1.15 4.69
C ALA A 127 0.27 -2.05 4.61
N TYR A 128 0.36 -3.31 4.16
CA TYR A 128 -0.81 -4.19 4.03
C TYR A 128 -1.64 -4.29 5.31
N PRO A 129 -1.07 -4.62 6.49
CA PRO A 129 -1.84 -4.71 7.72
C PRO A 129 -2.52 -3.38 8.09
N ILE A 130 -1.89 -2.25 7.76
CA ILE A 130 -2.45 -0.93 8.03
C ILE A 130 -3.65 -0.66 7.12
N CYS A 131 -3.49 -0.85 5.81
CA CYS A 131 -4.55 -0.62 4.83
C CYS A 131 -5.76 -1.52 5.06
N VAL A 132 -5.52 -2.82 5.31
CA VAL A 132 -6.56 -3.80 5.59
C VAL A 132 -7.34 -3.44 6.86
N GLY A 133 -6.63 -3.11 7.95
CA GLY A 133 -7.27 -2.70 9.20
C GLY A 133 -8.04 -1.39 9.08
N LEU A 134 -7.54 -0.40 8.32
CA LEU A 134 -8.25 0.86 8.08
C LEU A 134 -9.52 0.65 7.23
N ALA A 135 -9.52 -0.29 6.29
CA ALA A 135 -10.71 -0.69 5.56
C ALA A 135 -11.77 -1.35 6.47
N GLY A 136 -11.38 -1.85 7.64
CA GLY A 136 -12.25 -2.57 8.57
C GLY A 136 -12.23 -4.08 8.38
N ALA A 137 -11.34 -4.59 7.53
CA ALA A 137 -11.16 -6.01 7.25
C ALA A 137 -10.15 -6.68 8.18
N GLU A 138 -10.13 -7.99 8.18
CA GLU A 138 -9.20 -8.85 8.93
C GLU A 138 -8.05 -9.32 8.05
N SER A 139 -6.84 -9.29 8.59
CA SER A 139 -5.63 -9.73 7.90
C SER A 139 -5.39 -11.22 8.12
N VAL A 140 -5.45 -12.02 7.06
CA VAL A 140 -5.03 -13.42 7.05
C VAL A 140 -3.62 -13.52 6.47
N ARG A 141 -2.63 -13.64 7.36
CA ARG A 141 -1.21 -13.59 7.02
C ARG A 141 -0.65 -14.98 6.84
N ILE A 142 -0.15 -15.27 5.66
CA ILE A 142 0.45 -16.56 5.33
C ILE A 142 1.98 -16.42 5.33
N PRO A 143 2.73 -17.24 6.06
CA PRO A 143 4.18 -17.22 6.00
C PRO A 143 4.70 -17.43 4.58
N LEU A 144 5.84 -16.78 4.26
CA LEU A 144 6.57 -17.11 3.05
C LEU A 144 7.20 -18.51 3.16
N THR A 145 7.42 -19.14 2.02
CA THR A 145 8.25 -20.35 1.95
C THR A 145 9.70 -20.06 2.39
N PRO A 146 10.49 -21.07 2.79
CA PRO A 146 11.88 -20.86 3.23
C PRO A 146 12.78 -20.13 2.23
N ASP A 147 12.45 -20.22 0.93
CA ASP A 147 13.14 -19.52 -0.17
C ASP A 147 12.54 -18.15 -0.47
N GLY A 148 11.62 -17.65 0.36
CA GLY A 148 11.07 -16.30 0.29
C GLY A 148 9.97 -16.10 -0.74
N ARG A 149 9.37 -17.17 -1.27
CA ARG A 149 8.24 -17.10 -2.21
C ARG A 149 6.89 -17.15 -1.50
N HIS A 150 5.84 -16.76 -2.21
CA HIS A 150 4.46 -17.00 -1.79
C HIS A 150 4.17 -18.50 -1.67
N ASP A 151 3.66 -18.92 -0.53
CA ASP A 151 3.07 -20.25 -0.36
C ASP A 151 1.64 -20.23 -0.89
N LEU A 152 1.49 -20.47 -2.19
CA LEU A 152 0.19 -20.39 -2.87
C LEU A 152 -0.78 -21.47 -2.38
N ASP A 153 -0.28 -22.64 -2.02
CA ASP A 153 -1.09 -23.74 -1.51
C ASP A 153 -1.67 -23.38 -0.14
N ALA A 154 -0.83 -22.87 0.76
CA ALA A 154 -1.30 -22.38 2.05
C ALA A 154 -2.24 -21.18 1.93
N MET A 155 -2.00 -20.26 0.98
CA MET A 155 -2.91 -19.14 0.70
C MET A 155 -4.27 -19.64 0.19
N ALA A 156 -4.28 -20.61 -0.71
CA ALA A 156 -5.51 -21.22 -1.22
C ALA A 156 -6.28 -21.96 -0.11
N ALA A 157 -5.57 -22.70 0.76
CA ALA A 157 -6.17 -23.42 1.89
C ALA A 157 -6.77 -22.49 2.95
N ALA A 158 -6.28 -21.25 3.05
CA ALA A 158 -6.79 -20.24 3.97
C ALA A 158 -8.05 -19.51 3.50
N VAL A 159 -8.52 -19.76 2.27
CA VAL A 159 -9.73 -19.12 1.72
C VAL A 159 -10.98 -19.59 2.46
N THR A 160 -11.78 -18.64 2.92
CA THR A 160 -13.07 -18.87 3.57
C THR A 160 -14.20 -18.14 2.85
N ALA A 161 -15.44 -18.32 3.29
CA ALA A 161 -16.57 -17.55 2.77
C ALA A 161 -16.46 -16.04 3.02
N ARG A 162 -15.61 -15.61 3.97
CA ARG A 162 -15.34 -14.20 4.28
C ARG A 162 -14.18 -13.62 3.46
N THR A 163 -13.41 -14.43 2.77
CA THR A 163 -12.29 -13.95 1.96
C THR A 163 -12.79 -13.16 0.76
N LYS A 164 -12.40 -11.89 0.66
CA LYS A 164 -12.78 -10.99 -0.43
C LYS A 164 -11.61 -10.61 -1.32
N VAL A 165 -10.41 -10.54 -0.76
CA VAL A 165 -9.22 -10.09 -1.49
C VAL A 165 -8.04 -10.99 -1.14
N ILE A 166 -7.25 -11.33 -2.17
CA ILE A 166 -5.94 -11.98 -2.04
C ILE A 166 -4.90 -11.05 -2.67
N LEU A 167 -3.91 -10.62 -1.88
CA LEU A 167 -2.85 -9.74 -2.35
C LEU A 167 -1.59 -10.55 -2.69
N LEU A 168 -1.20 -10.50 -3.94
CA LEU A 168 0.05 -11.09 -4.44
C LEU A 168 1.00 -9.98 -4.85
N CYS A 169 2.20 -9.96 -4.27
CA CYS A 169 3.25 -9.00 -4.58
C CYS A 169 4.35 -9.69 -5.38
N THR A 170 4.46 -9.33 -6.66
CA THR A 170 5.50 -9.90 -7.54
C THR A 170 6.19 -8.80 -8.37
N PRO A 171 7.53 -8.70 -8.34
CA PRO A 171 8.43 -9.41 -7.43
C PRO A 171 8.08 -9.18 -5.95
N GLN A 172 8.35 -10.20 -5.09
CA GLN A 172 8.09 -10.10 -3.67
C GLN A 172 8.91 -8.97 -3.04
N GLN A 173 8.29 -8.21 -2.15
CA GLN A 173 8.97 -7.16 -1.38
C GLN A 173 10.13 -7.78 -0.59
N PRO A 174 11.32 -7.15 -0.62
CA PRO A 174 12.43 -7.62 0.17
C PRO A 174 12.07 -7.56 1.67
N HIS A 175 12.34 -8.64 2.37
CA HIS A 175 12.19 -8.68 3.82
C HIS A 175 13.56 -8.88 4.45
N ARG A 176 13.77 -8.26 5.61
CA ARG A 176 14.94 -8.59 6.42
C ARG A 176 14.66 -9.92 7.12
N PRO A 177 15.52 -10.94 6.99
CA PRO A 177 15.50 -12.04 7.95
C PRO A 177 15.68 -11.42 9.34
N HIS A 178 14.83 -11.79 10.29
CA HIS A 178 15.08 -11.44 11.68
C HIS A 178 16.33 -12.20 12.16
N PRO A 179 17.23 -11.54 12.89
CA PRO A 179 18.33 -12.22 13.54
C PRO A 179 17.82 -13.23 14.58
#